data_4f70484369dfdc0b668a2f0c0d23397e
#
_entry.id   4f70484369dfdc0b668a2f0c0d23397e
#
_cell.length_a   1.000
_cell.length_b   1.000
_cell.length_c   1.000
_cell.angle_alpha   90.00
_cell.angle_beta   90.00
_cell.angle_gamma   90.00
#
_symmetry.space_group_name_H-M   'P 1'
#
loop_
_entity.id
_entity.type
_entity.pdbx_description
1 polymer ?
#
loop_
_entity_poly.entity_id
_entity_poly.type
_entity_poly.pdbx_seq_one_letter_code
_entity_poly.pdbx_strand_id
1 'polypeptide(L)'
;MKKIKIFMMMLLAVLSFAACSDDDDPNENVISEYTHNDQIVSAQKAKSGKNEAVLLVAFGSTWTNAFAAFDETKKAYEQAFPNADVYFCFSSDICINRASAGEHGEKRDYYEPRYLLHAIGAAKYSKVYVQSLQVIPGEEFANVVAAVKKFANNGYVKDAHLDDEYLKNVEIHLGMPLLNDIDEVDDVAKLLNDLYKDEAAQGAVAFMGHGNPDNYDSFKANVRYTQLEKALQKFSKNYYVGTVDMKDNYKQNVMDRMKGNNIKNGKVYLHALMSIAGDHAHNDMAGEGSDYWDSKDPTSEDNSWFEFFKNNGYESIVPMKNENPLGLLELPTIRQIWINHTKNAELLEDAYHSMYPEAE
;
A
#
# COMPACT_ATOMS: atom_id res chain seq x y z
N MET A 1 28.11 -15.03 -15.96
CA MET A 1 26.88 -15.86 -16.16
C MET A 1 25.86 -15.76 -15.02
N LYS A 2 26.17 -15.12 -13.85
CA LYS A 2 25.20 -14.91 -12.74
C LYS A 2 24.34 -13.65 -12.87
N LYS A 3 24.81 -12.62 -13.60
CA LYS A 3 24.08 -11.34 -13.79
C LYS A 3 22.80 -11.44 -14.64
N ILE A 4 22.66 -12.46 -15.48
CA ILE A 4 21.47 -12.64 -16.35
C ILE A 4 20.24 -13.18 -15.57
N LYS A 5 20.45 -13.86 -14.43
CA LYS A 5 19.35 -14.44 -13.66
C LYS A 5 18.58 -13.40 -12.80
N ILE A 6 19.25 -12.33 -12.35
CA ILE A 6 18.64 -11.28 -11.50
C ILE A 6 17.76 -10.36 -12.35
N PHE A 7 18.19 -10.00 -13.55
CA PHE A 7 17.37 -9.25 -14.51
C PHE A 7 16.09 -10.00 -14.93
N MET A 8 16.17 -11.34 -14.94
CA MET A 8 15.03 -12.20 -15.27
C MET A 8 14.01 -12.32 -14.11
N MET A 9 14.43 -12.09 -12.86
CA MET A 9 13.53 -12.12 -11.71
C MET A 9 12.74 -10.79 -11.56
N MET A 10 13.37 -9.64 -11.82
CA MET A 10 12.64 -8.35 -11.90
C MET A 10 11.71 -8.27 -13.12
N LEU A 11 12.10 -8.87 -14.26
CA LEU A 11 11.24 -8.90 -15.45
C LEU A 11 10.02 -9.82 -15.27
N LEU A 12 10.08 -10.83 -14.39
CA LEU A 12 8.94 -11.71 -14.06
C LEU A 12 7.91 -11.02 -13.15
N ALA A 13 8.31 -10.07 -12.32
CA ALA A 13 7.37 -9.28 -11.51
C ALA A 13 6.54 -8.31 -12.37
N VAL A 14 7.11 -7.82 -13.49
CA VAL A 14 6.42 -6.91 -14.43
C VAL A 14 5.49 -7.65 -15.39
N LEU A 15 5.69 -8.96 -15.60
CA LEU A 15 4.89 -9.75 -16.57
C LEU A 15 3.63 -10.39 -15.96
N SER A 16 3.45 -10.38 -14.64
CA SER A 16 2.26 -10.96 -14.01
C SER A 16 1.04 -10.03 -13.94
N PHE A 17 1.19 -8.74 -14.28
CA PHE A 17 0.07 -7.79 -14.30
C PHE A 17 -0.71 -7.72 -15.63
N ALA A 18 -0.24 -8.38 -16.67
CA ALA A 18 -0.93 -8.43 -17.98
C ALA A 18 -2.00 -9.53 -18.11
N ALA A 19 -2.33 -10.22 -17.02
CA ALA A 19 -3.30 -11.32 -17.05
C ALA A 19 -4.65 -10.94 -16.45
N CYS A 20 -5.22 -9.79 -16.85
CA CYS A 20 -6.66 -9.68 -17.02
C CYS A 20 -6.99 -9.96 -18.49
N SER A 21 -6.59 -11.10 -19.01
CA SER A 21 -7.14 -11.62 -20.26
C SER A 21 -8.49 -12.27 -19.97
N ASP A 22 -9.47 -11.89 -20.75
CA ASP A 22 -10.78 -12.53 -20.84
C ASP A 22 -10.60 -13.99 -21.31
N ASP A 23 -10.14 -14.87 -20.40
CA ASP A 23 -10.23 -16.31 -20.63
C ASP A 23 -11.52 -16.80 -19.98
N ASP A 24 -12.51 -17.04 -20.82
CA ASP A 24 -13.82 -17.58 -20.50
C ASP A 24 -13.80 -19.06 -20.03
N ASP A 25 -12.66 -19.59 -19.66
CA ASP A 25 -12.53 -20.97 -19.15
C ASP A 25 -12.30 -20.95 -17.63
N PRO A 26 -13.36 -21.21 -16.81
CA PRO A 26 -13.22 -21.18 -15.36
C PRO A 26 -12.31 -22.32 -14.92
N ASN A 27 -11.10 -21.99 -14.50
CA ASN A 27 -10.21 -22.94 -13.85
C ASN A 27 -10.91 -23.45 -12.56
N GLU A 28 -10.97 -24.77 -12.38
CA GLU A 28 -11.59 -25.39 -11.18
C GLU A 28 -11.08 -24.78 -9.86
N ASN A 29 -9.80 -24.38 -9.81
CA ASN A 29 -9.21 -23.71 -8.66
C ASN A 29 -9.84 -22.34 -8.40
N VAL A 30 -10.17 -21.55 -9.43
CA VAL A 30 -10.79 -20.22 -9.28
C VAL A 30 -12.20 -20.35 -8.70
N ILE A 31 -12.99 -21.29 -9.18
CA ILE A 31 -14.34 -21.56 -8.67
C ILE A 31 -14.28 -22.07 -7.21
N SER A 32 -13.28 -22.89 -6.87
CA SER A 32 -13.05 -23.35 -5.50
C SER A 32 -12.78 -22.19 -4.55
N GLU A 33 -11.97 -21.20 -4.96
CA GLU A 33 -11.68 -20.02 -4.15
C GLU A 33 -12.92 -19.13 -3.93
N TYR A 34 -13.76 -18.92 -4.95
CA TYR A 34 -15.04 -18.23 -4.76
C TYR A 34 -15.91 -18.93 -3.73
N THR A 35 -16.09 -20.25 -3.88
CA THR A 35 -16.92 -21.06 -2.97
C THR A 35 -16.40 -21.01 -1.53
N HIS A 36 -15.09 -21.08 -1.35
CA HIS A 36 -14.46 -21.03 -0.02
C HIS A 36 -14.70 -19.67 0.66
N ASN A 37 -14.48 -18.57 -0.05
CA ASN A 37 -14.70 -17.24 0.49
C ASN A 37 -16.19 -16.95 0.76
N ASP A 38 -17.10 -17.44 -0.11
CA ASP A 38 -18.54 -17.34 0.11
C ASP A 38 -18.97 -18.00 1.44
N GLN A 39 -18.40 -19.15 1.76
CA GLN A 39 -18.67 -19.84 3.03
C GLN A 39 -18.18 -19.03 4.23
N ILE A 40 -16.95 -18.47 4.17
CA ILE A 40 -16.37 -17.66 5.26
C ILE A 40 -17.23 -16.42 5.51
N VAL A 41 -17.53 -15.67 4.45
CA VAL A 41 -18.25 -14.38 4.56
C VAL A 41 -19.70 -14.61 4.99
N SER A 42 -20.37 -15.63 4.43
CA SER A 42 -21.75 -15.97 4.82
C SER A 42 -21.84 -16.42 6.29
N ALA A 43 -20.87 -17.20 6.77
CA ALA A 43 -20.81 -17.60 8.17
C ALA A 43 -20.59 -16.40 9.11
N GLN A 44 -19.71 -15.47 8.72
CA GLN A 44 -19.48 -14.26 9.49
C GLN A 44 -20.74 -13.40 9.55
N LYS A 45 -21.39 -13.14 8.43
CA LYS A 45 -22.65 -12.38 8.38
C LYS A 45 -23.75 -13.01 9.22
N ALA A 46 -23.93 -14.34 9.13
CA ALA A 46 -24.92 -15.07 9.93
C ALA A 46 -24.64 -14.92 11.43
N LYS A 47 -23.38 -14.90 11.84
CA LYS A 47 -22.96 -14.71 13.23
C LYS A 47 -23.17 -13.29 13.73
N SER A 48 -22.83 -12.28 12.92
CA SER A 48 -22.89 -10.87 13.31
C SER A 48 -24.27 -10.25 13.18
N GLY A 49 -25.07 -10.72 12.21
CA GLY A 49 -26.36 -10.13 11.85
C GLY A 49 -26.26 -8.76 11.19
N LYS A 50 -25.05 -8.34 10.79
CA LYS A 50 -24.80 -7.02 10.20
C LYS A 50 -25.14 -7.00 8.70
N ASN A 51 -25.46 -5.82 8.17
CA ASN A 51 -25.81 -5.61 6.77
C ASN A 51 -24.83 -4.71 6.01
N GLU A 52 -23.81 -4.19 6.70
CA GLU A 52 -22.74 -3.40 6.10
C GLU A 52 -21.43 -4.20 6.13
N ALA A 53 -20.59 -4.00 5.14
CA ALA A 53 -19.25 -4.57 5.07
C ALA A 53 -18.20 -3.50 4.79
N VAL A 54 -17.03 -3.61 5.38
CA VAL A 54 -15.82 -2.86 5.03
C VAL A 54 -14.79 -3.85 4.52
N LEU A 55 -14.33 -3.67 3.29
CA LEU A 55 -13.21 -4.40 2.72
C LEU A 55 -11.96 -3.51 2.72
N LEU A 56 -10.95 -3.88 3.48
CA LEU A 56 -9.66 -3.24 3.52
C LEU A 56 -8.74 -3.90 2.49
N VAL A 57 -8.17 -3.12 1.57
CA VAL A 57 -7.30 -3.61 0.50
C VAL A 57 -5.90 -3.03 0.71
N ALA A 58 -4.95 -3.88 1.08
CA ALA A 58 -3.53 -3.56 1.12
C ALA A 58 -2.80 -4.22 -0.05
N PHE A 59 -1.61 -3.73 -0.40
CA PHE A 59 -0.73 -4.45 -1.33
C PHE A 59 -0.44 -5.86 -0.79
N GLY A 60 -0.07 -5.94 0.46
CA GLY A 60 0.28 -7.15 1.17
C GLY A 60 1.69 -7.13 1.73
N SER A 61 1.99 -8.13 2.52
CA SER A 61 3.33 -8.38 3.08
C SER A 61 3.44 -9.83 3.50
N THR A 62 4.67 -10.29 3.72
CA THR A 62 5.00 -11.65 4.20
C THR A 62 5.60 -11.62 5.61
N TRP A 63 5.85 -10.43 6.14
CA TRP A 63 6.52 -10.23 7.42
C TRP A 63 5.56 -10.32 8.60
N THR A 64 5.95 -11.02 9.67
CA THR A 64 5.11 -11.24 10.85
C THR A 64 4.71 -9.94 11.56
N ASN A 65 5.61 -8.93 11.62
CA ASN A 65 5.28 -7.61 12.17
C ASN A 65 4.19 -6.89 11.36
N ALA A 66 4.19 -7.06 10.04
CA ALA A 66 3.16 -6.52 9.16
C ALA A 66 1.79 -7.13 9.46
N PHE A 67 1.72 -8.44 9.73
CA PHE A 67 0.47 -9.10 10.10
C PHE A 67 -0.14 -8.52 11.39
N ALA A 68 0.70 -8.21 12.38
CA ALA A 68 0.23 -7.54 13.60
C ALA A 68 -0.35 -6.15 13.31
N ALA A 69 0.28 -5.38 12.42
CA ALA A 69 -0.23 -4.07 12.00
C ALA A 69 -1.56 -4.18 11.22
N PHE A 70 -1.75 -5.22 10.41
CA PHE A 70 -3.01 -5.50 9.73
C PHE A 70 -4.11 -5.86 10.73
N ASP A 71 -3.80 -6.71 11.73
CA ASP A 71 -4.76 -7.08 12.78
C ASP A 71 -5.18 -5.86 13.62
N GLU A 72 -4.25 -4.99 14.01
CA GLU A 72 -4.54 -3.75 14.71
C GLU A 72 -5.37 -2.78 13.85
N THR A 73 -5.07 -2.71 12.54
CA THR A 73 -5.83 -1.89 11.60
C THR A 73 -7.26 -2.40 11.48
N LYS A 74 -7.44 -3.71 11.27
CA LYS A 74 -8.77 -4.35 11.23
C LYS A 74 -9.57 -4.04 12.50
N LYS A 75 -8.95 -4.22 13.66
CA LYS A 75 -9.58 -3.92 14.96
C LYS A 75 -9.99 -2.46 15.10
N ALA A 76 -9.16 -1.51 14.63
CA ALA A 76 -9.50 -0.09 14.64
C ALA A 76 -10.70 0.21 13.73
N TYR A 77 -10.79 -0.45 12.57
CA TYR A 77 -11.96 -0.35 11.69
C TYR A 77 -13.21 -0.99 12.29
N GLU A 78 -13.12 -2.13 12.96
CA GLU A 78 -14.24 -2.76 13.68
C GLU A 78 -14.82 -1.83 14.76
N GLN A 79 -13.96 -1.04 15.41
CA GLN A 79 -14.38 -0.03 16.37
C GLN A 79 -15.01 1.21 15.69
N ALA A 80 -14.45 1.63 14.56
CA ALA A 80 -14.92 2.80 13.81
C ALA A 80 -16.22 2.56 13.04
N PHE A 81 -16.50 1.29 12.68
CA PHE A 81 -17.66 0.82 11.91
C PHE A 81 -18.39 -0.30 12.66
N PRO A 82 -19.01 -0.02 13.82
CA PRO A 82 -19.61 -1.06 14.67
C PRO A 82 -20.77 -1.81 13.99
N ASN A 83 -21.38 -1.24 12.95
CA ASN A 83 -22.48 -1.83 12.18
C ASN A 83 -22.01 -2.63 10.95
N ALA A 84 -20.71 -2.64 10.66
CA ALA A 84 -20.14 -3.36 9.53
C ALA A 84 -19.28 -4.56 9.97
N ASP A 85 -19.28 -5.61 9.17
CA ASP A 85 -18.25 -6.64 9.24
C ASP A 85 -17.01 -6.16 8.49
N VAL A 86 -15.82 -6.36 9.04
CA VAL A 86 -14.56 -5.89 8.45
C VAL A 86 -13.78 -7.07 7.90
N TYR A 87 -13.47 -6.99 6.62
CA TYR A 87 -12.67 -7.96 5.88
C TYR A 87 -11.35 -7.33 5.46
N PHE A 88 -10.33 -8.15 5.24
CA PHE A 88 -9.01 -7.71 4.83
C PHE A 88 -8.50 -8.58 3.68
N CYS A 89 -7.94 -7.97 2.64
CA CYS A 89 -7.39 -8.66 1.48
C CYS A 89 -6.09 -8.03 1.00
N PHE A 90 -5.38 -8.76 0.14
CA PHE A 90 -4.18 -8.30 -0.53
C PHE A 90 -4.42 -8.15 -2.03
N SER A 91 -3.84 -7.12 -2.64
CA SER A 91 -3.86 -6.92 -4.10
C SER A 91 -2.72 -7.63 -4.83
N SER A 92 -1.70 -8.09 -4.11
CA SER A 92 -0.53 -8.76 -4.68
C SER A 92 -0.60 -10.27 -4.53
N ASP A 93 -0.71 -11.01 -5.64
CA ASP A 93 -0.67 -12.48 -5.67
C ASP A 93 0.64 -13.03 -5.11
N ILE A 94 1.76 -12.31 -5.31
CA ILE A 94 3.06 -12.70 -4.76
C ILE A 94 3.00 -12.69 -3.23
N CYS A 95 2.45 -11.63 -2.63
CA CYS A 95 2.30 -11.54 -1.18
C CYS A 95 1.33 -12.58 -0.64
N ILE A 96 0.22 -12.86 -1.34
CA ILE A 96 -0.75 -13.91 -0.98
C ILE A 96 -0.05 -15.27 -0.92
N ASN A 97 0.61 -15.66 -2.00
CA ASN A 97 1.27 -16.96 -2.11
C ASN A 97 2.40 -17.14 -1.08
N ARG A 98 3.22 -16.11 -0.86
CA ARG A 98 4.32 -16.14 0.10
C ARG A 98 3.86 -16.10 1.55
N ALA A 99 2.79 -15.34 1.86
CA ALA A 99 2.19 -15.32 3.20
C ALA A 99 1.61 -16.69 3.57
N SER A 100 0.90 -17.36 2.65
CA SER A 100 0.39 -18.73 2.86
C SER A 100 1.50 -19.77 2.99
N ALA A 101 2.65 -19.55 2.34
CA ALA A 101 3.85 -20.39 2.50
C ALA A 101 4.59 -20.14 3.84
N GLY A 102 4.40 -18.99 4.48
CA GLY A 102 5.10 -18.59 5.70
C GLY A 102 6.55 -18.18 5.44
N GLU A 103 6.81 -17.44 4.35
CA GLU A 103 8.18 -17.11 3.92
C GLU A 103 9.00 -16.38 5.00
N HIS A 104 8.37 -15.48 5.76
CA HIS A 104 9.01 -14.72 6.84
C HIS A 104 8.40 -15.02 8.23
N GLY A 105 7.98 -16.27 8.46
CA GLY A 105 7.55 -16.77 9.78
C GLY A 105 6.14 -17.31 9.80
N GLU A 106 5.15 -16.53 10.24
CA GLU A 106 3.77 -16.98 10.40
C GLU A 106 3.09 -17.25 9.05
N LYS A 107 2.39 -18.37 8.94
CA LYS A 107 1.53 -18.65 7.78
C LYS A 107 0.19 -18.00 7.96
N ARG A 108 -0.24 -17.23 6.95
CA ARG A 108 -1.56 -16.63 6.90
C ARG A 108 -2.13 -16.67 5.49
N ASP A 109 -3.40 -17.03 5.41
CA ASP A 109 -4.13 -17.01 4.15
C ASP A 109 -4.81 -15.66 3.97
N TYR A 110 -4.49 -15.02 2.84
CA TYR A 110 -5.16 -13.84 2.33
C TYR A 110 -5.68 -14.13 0.92
N TYR A 111 -6.64 -13.35 0.49
CA TYR A 111 -7.29 -13.53 -0.80
C TYR A 111 -7.26 -12.24 -1.59
N GLU A 112 -7.40 -12.33 -2.91
CA GLU A 112 -7.54 -11.16 -3.76
C GLU A 112 -8.87 -10.43 -3.52
N PRO A 113 -8.94 -9.11 -3.83
CA PRO A 113 -10.18 -8.33 -3.69
C PRO A 113 -11.38 -8.95 -4.39
N ARG A 114 -11.19 -9.57 -5.57
CA ARG A 114 -12.28 -10.18 -6.35
C ARG A 114 -13.02 -11.27 -5.59
N TYR A 115 -12.32 -12.12 -4.85
CA TYR A 115 -12.95 -13.21 -4.11
C TYR A 115 -13.78 -12.71 -2.93
N LEU A 116 -13.24 -11.74 -2.18
CA LEU A 116 -13.96 -11.18 -1.03
C LEU A 116 -15.11 -10.26 -1.45
N LEU A 117 -14.95 -9.48 -2.52
CA LEU A 117 -16.05 -8.68 -3.08
C LEU A 117 -17.20 -9.57 -3.55
N HIS A 118 -16.89 -10.66 -4.27
CA HIS A 118 -17.89 -11.65 -4.66
C HIS A 118 -18.60 -12.22 -3.44
N ALA A 119 -17.85 -12.68 -2.44
CA ALA A 119 -18.41 -13.29 -1.23
C ALA A 119 -19.30 -12.30 -0.42
N ILE A 120 -18.90 -11.03 -0.35
CA ILE A 120 -19.69 -9.94 0.23
C ILE A 120 -21.01 -9.78 -0.53
N GLY A 121 -20.94 -9.83 -1.87
CA GLY A 121 -22.12 -9.76 -2.74
C GLY A 121 -23.01 -10.99 -2.61
N ALA A 122 -22.46 -12.20 -2.64
CA ALA A 122 -23.19 -13.46 -2.44
C ALA A 122 -23.90 -13.51 -1.08
N ALA A 123 -23.26 -12.98 -0.05
CA ALA A 123 -23.86 -12.81 1.28
C ALA A 123 -24.89 -11.66 1.34
N LYS A 124 -25.04 -10.85 0.27
CA LYS A 124 -26.02 -9.77 0.15
C LYS A 124 -25.90 -8.69 1.24
N TYR A 125 -24.68 -8.16 1.45
CA TYR A 125 -24.51 -6.94 2.23
C TYR A 125 -25.12 -5.77 1.47
N SER A 126 -25.94 -4.96 2.12
CA SER A 126 -26.64 -3.85 1.47
C SER A 126 -25.76 -2.60 1.25
N LYS A 127 -24.68 -2.49 2.00
CA LYS A 127 -23.71 -1.41 1.92
C LYS A 127 -22.29 -1.93 2.04
N VAL A 128 -21.45 -1.55 1.09
CA VAL A 128 -20.07 -2.04 0.99
C VAL A 128 -19.13 -0.85 0.89
N TYR A 129 -18.24 -0.71 1.86
CA TYR A 129 -17.12 0.21 1.80
C TYR A 129 -15.89 -0.55 1.35
N VAL A 130 -15.20 -0.07 0.35
CA VAL A 130 -13.89 -0.59 -0.08
C VAL A 130 -12.85 0.48 0.20
N GLN A 131 -11.94 0.22 1.14
CA GLN A 131 -10.87 1.15 1.47
C GLN A 131 -9.54 0.67 0.93
N SER A 132 -8.97 1.48 0.04
CA SER A 132 -7.58 1.32 -0.39
C SER A 132 -6.64 1.81 0.72
N LEU A 133 -5.73 0.94 1.15
CA LEU A 133 -4.70 1.29 2.15
C LEU A 133 -3.36 1.71 1.49
N GLN A 134 -3.38 2.09 0.22
CA GLN A 134 -2.22 2.65 -0.49
C GLN A 134 -1.91 4.07 -0.01
N VAL A 135 -0.67 4.52 -0.26
CA VAL A 135 -0.21 5.87 0.13
C VAL A 135 -0.63 6.91 -0.89
N ILE A 136 -0.53 6.61 -2.17
CA ILE A 136 -0.87 7.50 -3.27
C ILE A 136 -1.90 6.86 -4.20
N PRO A 137 -2.69 7.62 -4.97
CA PRO A 137 -3.59 7.10 -6.00
C PRO A 137 -2.80 6.67 -7.26
N GLY A 138 -1.88 5.71 -7.10
CA GLY A 138 -1.03 5.16 -8.16
C GLY A 138 -1.62 3.91 -8.81
N GLU A 139 -0.75 3.10 -9.43
CA GLU A 139 -1.13 1.87 -10.13
C GLU A 139 -1.90 0.90 -9.22
N GLU A 140 -1.41 0.66 -8.02
CA GLU A 140 -2.06 -0.24 -7.06
C GLU A 140 -3.49 0.21 -6.70
N PHE A 141 -3.71 1.51 -6.57
CA PHE A 141 -5.05 2.05 -6.37
C PHE A 141 -5.92 1.87 -7.62
N ALA A 142 -5.37 2.05 -8.82
CA ALA A 142 -6.09 1.80 -10.07
C ALA A 142 -6.58 0.35 -10.16
N ASN A 143 -5.78 -0.61 -9.68
CA ASN A 143 -6.15 -2.03 -9.60
C ASN A 143 -7.32 -2.26 -8.62
N VAL A 144 -7.32 -1.57 -7.47
CA VAL A 144 -8.46 -1.61 -6.52
C VAL A 144 -9.72 -1.07 -7.18
N VAL A 145 -9.63 0.08 -7.86
CA VAL A 145 -10.75 0.67 -8.61
C VAL A 145 -11.29 -0.29 -9.65
N ALA A 146 -10.40 -0.95 -10.42
CA ALA A 146 -10.79 -1.93 -11.43
C ALA A 146 -11.54 -3.13 -10.81
N ALA A 147 -11.05 -3.65 -9.67
CA ALA A 147 -11.71 -4.74 -8.96
C ALA A 147 -13.11 -4.34 -8.46
N VAL A 148 -13.28 -3.14 -7.92
CA VAL A 148 -14.57 -2.62 -7.45
C VAL A 148 -15.54 -2.41 -8.61
N LYS A 149 -15.06 -1.87 -9.75
CA LYS A 149 -15.88 -1.72 -10.97
C LYS A 149 -16.31 -3.07 -11.52
N LYS A 150 -15.40 -4.05 -11.52
CA LYS A 150 -15.72 -5.41 -11.96
C LYS A 150 -16.80 -6.04 -11.07
N PHE A 151 -16.75 -5.80 -9.76
CA PHE A 151 -17.80 -6.20 -8.83
C PHE A 151 -19.14 -5.53 -9.16
N ALA A 152 -19.18 -4.20 -9.28
CA ALA A 152 -20.39 -3.44 -9.53
C ALA A 152 -21.07 -3.80 -10.87
N ASN A 153 -20.29 -4.19 -11.87
CA ASN A 153 -20.77 -4.52 -13.22
C ASN A 153 -20.96 -6.03 -13.45
N ASN A 154 -20.93 -6.86 -12.39
CA ASN A 154 -21.01 -8.31 -12.48
C ASN A 154 -19.99 -8.94 -13.45
N GLY A 155 -18.78 -8.36 -13.49
CA GLY A 155 -17.74 -8.71 -14.45
C GLY A 155 -16.90 -9.94 -14.08
N TYR A 156 -17.45 -10.86 -13.27
CA TYR A 156 -16.82 -12.13 -12.94
C TYR A 156 -17.12 -13.21 -13.99
N VAL A 157 -16.43 -14.35 -13.90
CA VAL A 157 -16.76 -15.51 -14.72
C VAL A 157 -18.23 -15.91 -14.51
N LYS A 158 -18.87 -16.44 -15.55
CA LYS A 158 -20.32 -16.69 -15.57
C LYS A 158 -20.83 -17.48 -14.35
N ASP A 159 -20.05 -18.46 -13.89
CA ASP A 159 -20.44 -19.33 -12.77
C ASP A 159 -20.29 -18.65 -11.39
N ALA A 160 -19.68 -17.44 -11.35
CA ALA A 160 -19.57 -16.57 -10.20
C ALA A 160 -20.37 -15.26 -10.36
N HIS A 161 -21.38 -15.23 -11.25
CA HIS A 161 -22.25 -14.06 -11.38
C HIS A 161 -23.12 -13.90 -10.14
N LEU A 162 -23.21 -12.65 -9.67
CA LEU A 162 -24.10 -12.26 -8.59
C LEU A 162 -25.51 -11.98 -9.11
N ASP A 163 -26.46 -11.89 -8.18
CA ASP A 163 -27.84 -11.52 -8.46
C ASP A 163 -27.89 -10.06 -8.97
N ASP A 164 -28.38 -9.85 -10.20
CA ASP A 164 -28.49 -8.53 -10.82
C ASP A 164 -29.40 -7.58 -10.05
N GLU A 165 -30.43 -8.09 -9.37
CA GLU A 165 -31.31 -7.26 -8.53
C GLU A 165 -30.57 -6.79 -7.26
N TYR A 166 -29.70 -7.60 -6.72
CA TYR A 166 -28.83 -7.21 -5.62
C TYR A 166 -27.86 -6.10 -6.07
N LEU A 167 -27.18 -6.26 -7.21
CA LEU A 167 -26.21 -5.28 -7.70
C LEU A 167 -26.82 -3.92 -8.03
N LYS A 168 -28.10 -3.86 -8.41
CA LYS A 168 -28.83 -2.59 -8.63
C LYS A 168 -29.12 -1.83 -7.33
N ASN A 169 -29.13 -2.52 -6.20
CA ASN A 169 -29.58 -1.96 -4.93
C ASN A 169 -28.46 -1.81 -3.88
N VAL A 170 -27.30 -2.44 -4.08
CA VAL A 170 -26.19 -2.33 -3.16
C VAL A 170 -25.52 -0.96 -3.27
N GLU A 171 -25.29 -0.31 -2.13
CA GLU A 171 -24.48 0.90 -2.05
C GLU A 171 -23.00 0.52 -1.98
N ILE A 172 -22.21 0.97 -2.95
CA ILE A 172 -20.75 0.73 -2.99
C ILE A 172 -20.05 2.06 -2.81
N HIS A 173 -19.20 2.16 -1.79
CA HIS A 173 -18.42 3.33 -1.46
C HIS A 173 -16.94 3.03 -1.60
N LEU A 174 -16.18 3.95 -2.21
CA LEU A 174 -14.74 3.80 -2.41
C LEU A 174 -13.96 4.83 -1.58
N GLY A 175 -13.16 4.33 -0.64
CA GLY A 175 -12.26 5.14 0.19
C GLY A 175 -10.92 5.39 -0.51
N MET A 176 -10.47 6.64 -0.46
CA MET A 176 -9.28 7.11 -1.14
C MET A 176 -7.97 6.72 -0.43
N PRO A 177 -6.83 6.69 -1.15
CA PRO A 177 -5.49 6.55 -0.56
C PRO A 177 -5.12 7.70 0.37
N LEU A 178 -4.00 7.56 1.10
CA LEU A 178 -3.56 8.51 2.13
C LEU A 178 -3.31 9.93 1.59
N LEU A 179 -2.61 10.04 0.46
CA LEU A 179 -2.24 11.31 -0.17
C LEU A 179 -3.11 11.52 -1.43
N ASN A 180 -4.43 11.58 -1.24
CA ASN A 180 -5.34 11.67 -2.37
C ASN A 180 -5.27 13.04 -3.07
N ASP A 181 -5.29 14.13 -2.32
CA ASP A 181 -5.24 15.48 -2.84
C ASP A 181 -4.19 16.36 -2.15
N ILE A 182 -4.09 17.64 -2.55
CA ILE A 182 -3.06 18.54 -2.04
C ILE A 182 -3.32 19.01 -0.60
N ASP A 183 -4.58 19.10 -0.18
CA ASP A 183 -4.93 19.53 1.18
C ASP A 183 -4.57 18.42 2.17
N GLU A 184 -4.80 17.17 1.80
CA GLU A 184 -4.38 16.00 2.58
C GLU A 184 -2.85 15.88 2.71
N VAL A 185 -2.11 16.27 1.68
CA VAL A 185 -0.63 16.32 1.74
C VAL A 185 -0.17 17.25 2.86
N ASP A 186 -0.78 18.43 3.02
CA ASP A 186 -0.43 19.36 4.08
C ASP A 186 -0.80 18.82 5.49
N ASP A 187 -1.93 18.14 5.63
CA ASP A 187 -2.35 17.49 6.87
C ASP A 187 -1.42 16.33 7.25
N VAL A 188 -1.08 15.46 6.31
CA VAL A 188 -0.12 14.36 6.53
C VAL A 188 1.26 14.91 6.89
N ALA A 189 1.73 15.96 6.19
CA ALA A 189 3.01 16.61 6.50
C ALA A 189 3.05 17.14 7.94
N LYS A 190 1.97 17.74 8.41
CA LYS A 190 1.86 18.21 9.80
C LYS A 190 1.96 17.06 10.78
N LEU A 191 1.23 15.96 10.56
CA LEU A 191 1.26 14.80 11.44
C LEU A 191 2.65 14.12 11.45
N LEU A 192 3.30 13.98 10.29
CA LEU A 192 4.66 13.46 10.21
C LEU A 192 5.66 14.38 10.92
N ASN A 193 5.52 15.71 10.75
CA ASN A 193 6.35 16.65 11.51
C ASN A 193 6.14 16.51 13.01
N ASP A 194 4.92 16.39 13.51
CA ASP A 194 4.65 16.20 14.92
C ASP A 194 5.29 14.93 15.49
N LEU A 195 5.39 13.87 14.68
CA LEU A 195 6.04 12.61 15.03
C LEU A 195 7.58 12.68 15.00
N TYR A 196 8.16 13.38 14.02
CA TYR A 196 9.59 13.28 13.70
C TYR A 196 10.38 14.59 13.85
N LYS A 197 9.79 15.67 14.40
CA LYS A 197 10.45 16.98 14.61
C LYS A 197 11.72 16.90 15.44
N ASP A 198 11.79 16.00 16.42
CA ASP A 198 12.96 15.85 17.29
C ASP A 198 14.13 15.20 16.53
N GLU A 199 13.85 14.31 15.59
CA GLU A 199 14.83 13.75 14.66
C GLU A 199 15.28 14.82 13.66
N ALA A 200 14.32 15.56 13.07
CA ALA A 200 14.61 16.65 12.16
C ALA A 200 15.43 17.80 12.79
N ALA A 201 15.35 17.95 14.11
CA ALA A 201 16.22 18.88 14.86
C ALA A 201 17.66 18.37 15.03
N GLN A 202 17.90 17.05 14.90
CA GLN A 202 19.19 16.42 15.08
C GLN A 202 19.90 16.07 13.76
N GLY A 203 19.16 15.95 12.65
CA GLY A 203 19.71 15.54 11.37
C GLY A 203 18.67 15.60 10.25
N ALA A 204 18.99 15.00 9.11
CA ALA A 204 18.01 14.81 8.05
C ALA A 204 17.03 13.69 8.42
N VAL A 205 15.78 13.85 8.01
CA VAL A 205 14.75 12.80 8.03
C VAL A 205 14.38 12.51 6.59
N ALA A 206 14.65 11.31 6.13
CA ALA A 206 14.38 10.88 4.76
C ALA A 206 13.32 9.78 4.76
N PHE A 207 12.19 10.08 4.14
CA PHE A 207 11.10 9.13 3.94
C PHE A 207 11.30 8.39 2.63
N MET A 208 11.20 7.06 2.64
CA MET A 208 11.26 6.21 1.47
C MET A 208 9.88 5.71 1.10
N GLY A 209 9.29 6.26 0.04
CA GLY A 209 8.07 5.77 -0.59
C GLY A 209 8.36 4.73 -1.67
N HIS A 210 7.30 4.09 -2.19
CA HIS A 210 7.45 3.18 -3.32
C HIS A 210 7.63 3.95 -4.63
N GLY A 211 6.68 4.79 -4.98
CA GLY A 211 6.61 5.43 -6.29
C GLY A 211 6.01 4.53 -7.36
N ASN A 212 5.77 5.07 -8.54
CA ASN A 212 5.41 4.31 -9.74
C ASN A 212 6.41 4.63 -10.85
N PRO A 213 6.79 3.67 -11.70
CA PRO A 213 7.43 3.98 -12.98
C PRO A 213 6.53 4.93 -13.81
N ASP A 214 7.14 5.83 -14.59
CA ASP A 214 6.41 6.89 -15.32
C ASP A 214 5.27 6.38 -16.21
N ASN A 215 5.41 5.20 -16.80
CA ASN A 215 4.42 4.56 -17.68
C ASN A 215 3.28 3.87 -16.92
N TYR A 216 3.36 3.78 -15.60
CA TYR A 216 2.34 3.20 -14.73
C TYR A 216 1.71 4.21 -13.77
N ASP A 217 2.02 5.50 -13.91
CA ASP A 217 1.45 6.58 -13.10
C ASP A 217 0.19 7.17 -13.77
N SER A 218 -0.86 6.34 -13.90
CA SER A 218 -2.10 6.66 -14.61
C SER A 218 -2.81 7.90 -14.06
N PHE A 219 -2.74 8.14 -12.75
CA PHE A 219 -3.35 9.30 -12.07
C PHE A 219 -2.37 10.43 -11.82
N LYS A 220 -1.13 10.35 -12.36
CA LYS A 220 -0.04 11.30 -12.09
C LYS A 220 0.23 11.48 -10.59
N ALA A 221 0.12 10.41 -9.84
CA ALA A 221 0.14 10.42 -8.39
C ALA A 221 1.56 10.58 -7.81
N ASN A 222 2.61 10.30 -8.59
CA ASN A 222 4.00 10.49 -8.17
C ASN A 222 4.29 11.91 -7.67
N VAL A 223 3.57 12.92 -8.17
CA VAL A 223 3.71 14.31 -7.72
C VAL A 223 3.45 14.45 -6.21
N ARG A 224 2.66 13.55 -5.59
CA ARG A 224 2.36 13.59 -4.15
C ARG A 224 3.60 13.48 -3.28
N TYR A 225 4.60 12.70 -3.69
CA TYR A 225 5.87 12.59 -2.96
C TYR A 225 6.65 13.91 -2.94
N THR A 226 6.73 14.59 -4.07
CA THR A 226 7.40 15.89 -4.16
C THR A 226 6.61 17.00 -3.46
N GLN A 227 5.29 16.95 -3.48
CA GLN A 227 4.42 17.86 -2.74
C GLN A 227 4.57 17.65 -1.23
N LEU A 228 4.63 16.39 -0.77
CA LEU A 228 4.84 16.06 0.65
C LEU A 228 6.20 16.57 1.15
N GLU A 229 7.28 16.40 0.37
CA GLU A 229 8.58 16.99 0.74
C GLU A 229 8.48 18.50 0.91
N LYS A 230 7.87 19.20 -0.05
CA LYS A 230 7.68 20.66 0.03
C LYS A 230 6.83 21.06 1.25
N ALA A 231 5.77 20.32 1.55
CA ALA A 231 4.92 20.57 2.71
C ALA A 231 5.68 20.38 4.03
N LEU A 232 6.42 19.28 4.17
CA LEU A 232 7.28 19.01 5.31
C LEU A 232 8.38 20.08 5.47
N GLN A 233 8.94 20.55 4.38
CA GLN A 233 9.99 21.60 4.39
C GLN A 233 9.47 22.98 4.79
N LYS A 234 8.15 23.19 4.93
CA LYS A 234 7.58 24.36 5.59
C LYS A 234 7.90 24.36 7.11
N PHE A 235 8.07 23.17 7.72
CA PHE A 235 8.40 23.00 9.14
C PHE A 235 9.92 22.94 9.37
N SER A 236 10.64 22.15 8.59
CA SER A 236 12.10 22.03 8.67
C SER A 236 12.70 21.68 7.31
N LYS A 237 13.82 22.33 6.94
CA LYS A 237 14.59 22.00 5.73
C LYS A 237 15.29 20.63 5.78
N ASN A 238 15.21 19.95 6.91
CA ASN A 238 15.82 18.65 7.12
C ASN A 238 14.96 17.48 6.69
N TYR A 239 13.74 17.71 6.16
CA TYR A 239 12.85 16.67 5.64
C TYR A 239 13.07 16.42 4.15
N TYR A 240 13.10 15.16 3.77
CA TYR A 240 13.27 14.69 2.39
C TYR A 240 12.33 13.52 2.12
N VAL A 241 11.83 13.42 0.89
CA VAL A 241 11.00 12.31 0.44
C VAL A 241 11.57 11.77 -0.86
N GLY A 242 11.99 10.52 -0.86
CA GLY A 242 12.39 9.82 -2.06
C GLY A 242 11.60 8.53 -2.24
N THR A 243 11.91 7.79 -3.29
CA THR A 243 11.16 6.58 -3.67
C THR A 243 12.08 5.49 -4.21
N VAL A 244 11.53 4.29 -4.35
CA VAL A 244 12.21 3.15 -4.97
C VAL A 244 12.08 3.21 -6.49
N ASP A 245 10.89 3.52 -7.03
CA ASP A 245 10.58 3.36 -8.47
C ASP A 245 10.30 4.65 -9.25
N MET A 246 10.09 5.77 -8.57
CA MET A 246 9.85 7.04 -9.27
C MET A 246 11.16 7.59 -9.84
N LYS A 247 11.20 7.78 -11.16
CA LYS A 247 12.35 8.39 -11.85
C LYS A 247 12.70 9.75 -11.25
N ASP A 248 13.99 10.04 -11.18
CA ASP A 248 14.55 11.29 -10.66
C ASP A 248 14.20 11.59 -9.18
N ASN A 249 13.78 10.56 -8.41
CA ASN A 249 13.51 10.68 -6.98
C ASN A 249 14.06 9.51 -6.13
N TYR A 250 15.15 8.90 -6.58
CA TYR A 250 15.85 7.83 -5.86
C TYR A 250 16.70 8.36 -4.70
N LYS A 251 17.30 7.47 -3.93
CA LYS A 251 18.21 7.79 -2.81
C LYS A 251 19.33 8.79 -3.21
N GLN A 252 19.88 8.67 -4.43
CA GLN A 252 20.89 9.61 -4.95
C GLN A 252 20.32 11.03 -5.07
N ASN A 253 19.11 11.18 -5.62
CA ASN A 253 18.45 12.48 -5.78
C ASN A 253 18.13 13.10 -4.41
N VAL A 254 17.75 12.28 -3.42
CA VAL A 254 17.57 12.74 -2.03
C VAL A 254 18.88 13.29 -1.48
N MET A 255 20.00 12.54 -1.61
CA MET A 255 21.31 12.99 -1.16
C MET A 255 21.75 14.28 -1.84
N ASP A 256 21.49 14.44 -3.13
CA ASP A 256 21.85 15.65 -3.88
C ASP A 256 21.07 16.87 -3.37
N ARG A 257 19.77 16.71 -3.05
CA ARG A 257 18.97 17.75 -2.40
C ARG A 257 19.48 18.09 -0.99
N MET A 258 19.88 17.07 -0.21
CA MET A 258 20.51 17.26 1.11
C MET A 258 21.79 18.09 0.98
N LYS A 259 22.69 17.73 0.05
CA LYS A 259 23.92 18.47 -0.22
C LYS A 259 23.65 19.90 -0.67
N GLY A 260 22.62 20.10 -1.49
CA GLY A 260 22.12 21.43 -1.91
C GLY A 260 21.70 22.31 -0.73
N ASN A 261 21.16 21.70 0.32
CA ASN A 261 20.80 22.35 1.59
C ASN A 261 21.97 22.40 2.61
N ASN A 262 23.21 22.16 2.17
CA ASN A 262 24.43 22.10 2.98
C ASN A 262 24.49 20.96 4.00
N ILE A 263 23.67 19.95 3.90
CA ILE A 263 23.72 18.72 4.71
C ILE A 263 24.64 17.73 3.98
N LYS A 264 25.93 17.76 4.31
CA LYS A 264 26.97 16.97 3.62
C LYS A 264 27.44 15.76 4.44
N ASN A 265 27.08 15.71 5.69
CA ASN A 265 27.36 14.64 6.67
C ASN A 265 26.39 14.79 7.85
N GLY A 266 26.55 13.98 8.88
CA GLY A 266 25.70 13.97 10.07
C GLY A 266 24.64 12.88 10.02
N LYS A 267 23.64 12.99 10.87
CA LYS A 267 22.60 11.96 10.99
C LYS A 267 21.60 12.01 9.86
N VAL A 268 21.20 10.84 9.38
CA VAL A 268 20.07 10.64 8.47
C VAL A 268 19.16 9.57 9.06
N TYR A 269 17.96 9.98 9.46
CA TYR A 269 16.91 9.08 9.94
C TYR A 269 16.09 8.61 8.73
N LEU A 270 15.95 7.30 8.56
CA LEU A 270 15.25 6.67 7.45
C LEU A 270 13.92 6.07 7.90
N HIS A 271 12.83 6.50 7.30
CA HIS A 271 11.49 6.01 7.60
C HIS A 271 10.79 5.53 6.34
N ALA A 272 10.05 4.42 6.45
CA ALA A 272 9.21 3.98 5.35
C ALA A 272 7.97 4.87 5.21
N LEU A 273 7.77 5.43 4.02
CA LEU A 273 6.54 6.10 3.60
C LEU A 273 5.68 5.10 2.81
N MET A 274 5.36 4.01 3.45
CA MET A 274 4.58 2.88 2.93
C MET A 274 3.54 2.49 3.95
N SER A 275 2.37 2.03 3.51
CA SER A 275 1.31 1.61 4.44
C SER A 275 1.81 0.56 5.43
N ILE A 276 2.68 -0.34 4.98
CA ILE A 276 3.27 -1.40 5.80
C ILE A 276 4.78 -1.49 5.57
N ALA A 277 5.52 -1.87 6.60
CA ALA A 277 6.92 -2.23 6.49
C ALA A 277 7.04 -3.68 5.99
N GLY A 278 7.14 -3.83 4.67
CA GLY A 278 7.36 -5.09 3.96
C GLY A 278 8.80 -5.19 3.43
N ASP A 279 8.99 -5.99 2.36
CA ASP A 279 10.31 -6.24 1.75
C ASP A 279 11.10 -4.96 1.45
N HIS A 280 10.46 -3.93 0.89
CA HIS A 280 11.14 -2.66 0.61
C HIS A 280 11.66 -1.96 1.88
N ALA A 281 10.90 -1.99 2.98
CA ALA A 281 11.35 -1.36 4.23
C ALA A 281 12.48 -2.16 4.90
N HIS A 282 12.41 -3.48 4.85
CA HIS A 282 13.44 -4.35 5.43
C HIS A 282 14.69 -4.42 4.56
N ASN A 283 14.55 -4.62 3.25
CA ASN A 283 15.68 -4.84 2.34
C ASN A 283 16.18 -3.52 1.75
N ASP A 284 15.35 -2.78 1.00
CA ASP A 284 15.81 -1.60 0.25
C ASP A 284 16.09 -0.39 1.14
N MET A 285 15.38 -0.25 2.26
CA MET A 285 15.66 0.82 3.22
C MET A 285 16.68 0.39 4.28
N ALA A 286 16.37 -0.64 5.05
CA ALA A 286 17.18 -1.02 6.23
C ALA A 286 18.38 -1.90 5.91
N GLY A 287 18.37 -2.63 4.80
CA GLY A 287 19.44 -3.54 4.41
C GLY A 287 19.46 -4.85 5.20
N GLU A 288 18.29 -5.26 5.73
CA GLU A 288 18.14 -6.51 6.45
C GLU A 288 18.12 -7.71 5.49
N GLY A 289 18.85 -8.76 5.84
CA GLY A 289 18.73 -10.08 5.20
C GLY A 289 19.39 -10.23 3.84
N SER A 290 20.23 -9.33 3.38
CA SER A 290 20.84 -9.47 2.06
C SER A 290 22.37 -9.50 2.08
N ASP A 291 22.95 -10.67 1.87
CA ASP A 291 24.31 -10.81 1.34
C ASP A 291 24.49 -10.15 -0.04
N TYR A 292 23.40 -9.67 -0.63
CA TYR A 292 23.34 -9.06 -1.95
C TYR A 292 23.58 -7.56 -1.97
N TRP A 293 23.35 -6.87 -0.84
CA TRP A 293 23.33 -5.40 -0.74
C TRP A 293 24.59 -4.81 -0.09
N ASP A 294 25.55 -5.65 0.28
CA ASP A 294 26.83 -5.20 0.84
C ASP A 294 27.83 -4.85 -0.27
N SER A 295 27.43 -3.93 -1.15
CA SER A 295 28.37 -3.37 -2.11
C SER A 295 29.26 -2.35 -1.40
N LYS A 296 30.58 -2.53 -1.53
CA LYS A 296 31.55 -1.53 -1.05
C LYS A 296 31.62 -0.27 -1.95
N ASP A 297 30.93 -0.31 -3.08
CA ASP A 297 30.79 0.85 -3.96
C ASP A 297 29.69 1.77 -3.43
N PRO A 298 30.04 2.98 -2.92
CA PRO A 298 29.05 3.91 -2.37
C PRO A 298 28.03 4.41 -3.39
N THR A 299 28.28 4.21 -4.67
CA THR A 299 27.38 4.64 -5.77
C THR A 299 26.55 3.51 -6.33
N SER A 300 26.70 2.29 -5.81
CA SER A 300 25.93 1.14 -6.29
C SER A 300 24.42 1.34 -6.10
N GLU A 301 23.68 1.13 -7.17
CA GLU A 301 22.22 1.10 -7.14
C GLU A 301 21.68 -0.05 -6.26
N ASP A 302 22.50 -1.09 -6.07
CA ASP A 302 22.16 -2.26 -5.27
C ASP A 302 22.24 -2.00 -3.74
N ASN A 303 22.84 -0.90 -3.27
CA ASN A 303 22.90 -0.58 -1.85
C ASN A 303 21.49 -0.27 -1.30
N SER A 304 21.18 -0.73 -0.09
CA SER A 304 20.05 -0.18 0.66
C SER A 304 20.23 1.32 0.91
N TRP A 305 19.16 2.01 1.27
CA TRP A 305 19.26 3.42 1.67
C TRP A 305 20.22 3.58 2.87
N PHE A 306 20.12 2.68 3.85
CA PHE A 306 20.99 2.67 5.00
C PHE A 306 22.48 2.59 4.60
N GLU A 307 22.87 1.60 3.80
CA GLU A 307 24.24 1.42 3.33
C GLU A 307 24.67 2.56 2.40
N PHE A 308 23.80 3.02 1.52
CA PHE A 308 24.08 4.12 0.61
C PHE A 308 24.47 5.39 1.38
N PHE A 309 23.67 5.84 2.34
CA PHE A 309 23.99 7.04 3.12
C PHE A 309 25.23 6.85 3.97
N LYS A 310 25.38 5.68 4.61
CA LYS A 310 26.57 5.33 5.40
C LYS A 310 27.86 5.37 4.57
N ASN A 311 27.85 4.75 3.38
CA ASN A 311 29.00 4.75 2.46
C ASN A 311 29.34 6.15 1.90
N ASN A 312 28.38 7.06 1.91
CA ASN A 312 28.57 8.47 1.53
C ASN A 312 28.88 9.41 2.72
N GLY A 313 29.22 8.86 3.90
CA GLY A 313 29.74 9.60 5.04
C GLY A 313 28.67 10.17 5.98
N TYR A 314 27.44 9.66 5.93
CA TYR A 314 26.39 9.99 6.90
C TYR A 314 26.31 8.94 8.01
N GLU A 315 25.80 9.33 9.16
CA GLU A 315 25.36 8.43 10.22
C GLU A 315 23.93 7.98 9.92
N SER A 316 23.77 6.86 9.19
CA SER A 316 22.47 6.30 8.84
C SER A 316 21.81 5.66 10.05
N ILE A 317 20.53 5.96 10.25
CA ILE A 317 19.73 5.45 11.37
C ILE A 317 18.37 5.01 10.79
N VAL A 318 18.00 3.76 11.01
CA VAL A 318 16.63 3.28 10.79
C VAL A 318 15.99 3.09 12.17
N PRO A 319 15.06 3.96 12.58
CA PRO A 319 14.38 3.76 13.86
C PRO A 319 13.52 2.50 13.82
N MET A 320 13.77 1.60 14.75
CA MET A 320 13.12 0.30 14.85
C MET A 320 12.16 0.24 16.04
N LYS A 321 11.07 -0.48 15.89
CA LYS A 321 10.20 -0.89 16.99
C LYS A 321 10.14 -2.41 17.03
N ASN A 322 10.56 -3.00 18.15
CA ASN A 322 10.67 -4.46 18.28
C ASN A 322 11.50 -5.07 17.14
N GLU A 323 12.64 -4.44 16.83
CA GLU A 323 13.61 -4.89 15.81
C GLU A 323 13.08 -4.82 14.36
N ASN A 324 11.99 -4.09 14.11
CA ASN A 324 11.41 -3.92 12.76
C ASN A 324 11.23 -2.45 12.41
N PRO A 325 11.42 -2.05 11.14
CA PRO A 325 11.02 -0.73 10.67
C PRO A 325 9.51 -0.57 10.77
N LEU A 326 9.05 0.68 10.89
CA LEU A 326 7.62 0.99 11.02
C LEU A 326 6.99 1.32 9.67
N GLY A 327 5.80 0.77 9.44
CA GLY A 327 4.90 1.23 8.38
C GLY A 327 3.88 2.24 8.91
N LEU A 328 3.24 2.96 8.01
CA LEU A 328 2.30 4.06 8.36
C LEU A 328 1.05 3.56 9.08
N LEU A 329 0.59 2.33 8.83
CA LEU A 329 -0.55 1.73 9.52
C LEU A 329 -0.27 1.47 11.01
N GLU A 330 1.00 1.41 11.42
CA GLU A 330 1.40 1.27 12.82
C GLU A 330 1.36 2.60 13.59
N LEU A 331 1.13 3.72 12.87
CA LEU A 331 1.00 5.06 13.41
C LEU A 331 -0.51 5.41 13.55
N PRO A 332 -1.09 5.38 14.77
CA PRO A 332 -2.54 5.54 14.95
C PRO A 332 -3.11 6.83 14.36
N THR A 333 -2.35 7.93 14.41
CA THR A 333 -2.75 9.23 13.87
C THR A 333 -2.84 9.22 12.35
N ILE A 334 -1.91 8.54 11.67
CA ILE A 334 -1.93 8.36 10.21
C ILE A 334 -3.02 7.36 9.81
N ARG A 335 -3.12 6.22 10.51
CA ARG A 335 -4.19 5.24 10.28
C ARG A 335 -5.59 5.85 10.38
N GLN A 336 -5.77 6.85 11.25
CA GLN A 336 -7.04 7.55 11.40
C GLN A 336 -7.47 8.29 10.12
N ILE A 337 -6.53 8.72 9.27
CA ILE A 337 -6.86 9.37 7.99
C ILE A 337 -7.58 8.38 7.08
N TRP A 338 -7.06 7.16 6.87
CA TRP A 338 -7.76 6.14 6.10
C TRP A 338 -9.14 5.78 6.66
N ILE A 339 -9.28 5.74 8.01
CA ILE A 339 -10.59 5.53 8.65
C ILE A 339 -11.55 6.68 8.30
N ASN A 340 -11.06 7.92 8.28
CA ASN A 340 -11.86 9.08 7.90
C ASN A 340 -12.23 9.05 6.40
N HIS A 341 -11.31 8.62 5.53
CA HIS A 341 -11.60 8.41 4.10
C HIS A 341 -12.72 7.40 3.91
N THR A 342 -12.72 6.29 4.66
CA THR A 342 -13.79 5.30 4.59
C THR A 342 -15.13 5.88 5.08
N LYS A 343 -15.12 6.67 6.17
CA LYS A 343 -16.34 7.31 6.70
C LYS A 343 -16.95 8.32 5.75
N ASN A 344 -16.10 9.01 4.99
CA ASN A 344 -16.48 10.05 4.05
C ASN A 344 -16.47 9.53 2.59
N ALA A 345 -16.32 8.21 2.41
CA ALA A 345 -16.22 7.63 1.09
C ALA A 345 -17.49 7.91 0.27
N GLU A 346 -17.28 8.44 -0.91
CA GLU A 346 -18.33 8.70 -1.88
C GLU A 346 -18.84 7.40 -2.53
N LEU A 347 -20.02 7.45 -3.12
CA LEU A 347 -20.49 6.37 -3.98
C LEU A 347 -19.52 6.17 -5.14
N LEU A 348 -19.34 4.92 -5.56
CA LEU A 348 -18.37 4.56 -6.60
C LEU A 348 -18.46 5.43 -7.85
N GLU A 349 -19.68 5.76 -8.30
CA GLU A 349 -19.91 6.59 -9.48
C GLU A 349 -19.34 8.01 -9.31
N ASP A 350 -19.56 8.62 -8.15
CA ASP A 350 -19.08 9.97 -7.83
C ASP A 350 -17.58 9.98 -7.58
N ALA A 351 -17.07 9.00 -6.81
CA ALA A 351 -15.65 8.85 -6.53
C ALA A 351 -14.82 8.69 -7.81
N TYR A 352 -15.36 8.00 -8.82
CA TYR A 352 -14.67 7.83 -10.08
C TYR A 352 -14.48 9.15 -10.85
N HIS A 353 -15.44 10.05 -10.81
CA HIS A 353 -15.32 11.37 -11.45
C HIS A 353 -14.33 12.28 -10.71
N SER A 354 -14.23 12.17 -9.39
CA SER A 354 -13.28 12.95 -8.60
C SER A 354 -11.81 12.49 -8.73
N MET A 355 -11.58 11.23 -9.16
CA MET A 355 -10.24 10.67 -9.35
C MET A 355 -9.51 11.14 -10.61
N TYR A 356 -10.24 11.64 -11.60
CA TYR A 356 -9.67 12.26 -12.81
C TYR A 356 -9.90 13.76 -12.71
N PRO A 357 -9.02 14.53 -12.06
CA PRO A 357 -9.08 15.98 -12.23
C PRO A 357 -9.03 16.25 -13.73
N GLU A 358 -10.01 17.01 -14.22
CA GLU A 358 -9.98 17.46 -15.60
C GLU A 358 -8.58 17.98 -15.90
N ALA A 359 -8.01 17.52 -17.01
CA ALA A 359 -6.67 17.93 -17.41
C ALA A 359 -6.72 19.44 -17.67
N GLU A 360 -6.28 20.23 -16.67
CA GLU A 360 -5.90 21.62 -16.85
C GLU A 360 -4.52 21.71 -17.49
#